data_68fa86cebe21b0d0d15bd0544c4abaa6
#
_entry.id   68fa86cebe21b0d0d15bd0544c4abaa6
#
_cell.length_a   1.000
_cell.length_b   1.000
_cell.length_c   1.000
_cell.angle_alpha   90.00
_cell.angle_beta   90.00
_cell.angle_gamma   90.00
#
_symmetry.space_group_name_H-M   'P 1'
#
loop_
_entity.id
_entity.type
_entity.pdbx_description
1 polymer ?
#
loop_
_entity_poly.entity_id
_entity_poly.type
_entity_poly.pdbx_seq_one_letter_code
_entity_poly.pdbx_strand_id
1 'polypeptide(L)'
;KAVNLYCELKKVCPTLDSLDIGGGFPIQTYLDFEYDYEYMAEEIVSQIKLICNQNGVPEPHIFTEFGSYTVGESGAMLYSIVNQKKQNDRELWDMIDSSFMTTLPDTWAINQRYIFMAINNWDSEYERVNLGGLTCDSEDFYNAEVHSNAVFLPKMELGREQYIGFFHMGAYQES
;
A
#
# COMPACT_ATOMS: atom_id res chain seq x y z
N LYS A 1 2.91 -21.74 -11.90
CA LYS A 1 4.31 -21.96 -12.38
C LYS A 1 5.16 -22.56 -11.25
N ALA A 2 5.22 -21.97 -10.05
CA ALA A 2 6.05 -22.47 -8.92
C ALA A 2 5.77 -23.92 -8.57
N VAL A 3 4.49 -24.33 -8.47
CA VAL A 3 4.13 -25.72 -8.15
C VAL A 3 4.61 -26.71 -9.21
N ASN A 4 4.54 -26.37 -10.50
CA ASN A 4 5.08 -27.23 -11.57
C ASN A 4 6.60 -27.42 -11.41
N LEU A 5 7.31 -26.33 -11.07
CA LEU A 5 8.75 -26.42 -10.80
C LEU A 5 9.05 -27.30 -9.58
N TYR A 6 8.26 -27.13 -8.49
CA TYR A 6 8.35 -28.02 -7.33
C TYR A 6 8.19 -29.50 -7.73
N CYS A 7 7.18 -29.84 -8.55
CA CYS A 7 6.93 -31.19 -8.97
C CYS A 7 8.12 -31.78 -9.77
N GLU A 8 8.72 -31.00 -10.66
CA GLU A 8 9.90 -31.46 -11.42
C GLU A 8 11.15 -31.61 -10.51
N LEU A 9 11.38 -30.66 -9.62
CA LEU A 9 12.48 -30.72 -8.67
C LEU A 9 12.31 -31.87 -7.66
N LYS A 10 11.09 -32.16 -7.21
CA LYS A 10 10.79 -33.27 -6.30
C LYS A 10 11.18 -34.62 -6.89
N LYS A 11 11.04 -34.80 -8.21
CA LYS A 11 11.44 -36.05 -8.92
C LYS A 11 12.95 -36.29 -8.88
N VAL A 12 13.76 -35.22 -8.88
CA VAL A 12 15.22 -35.30 -8.84
C VAL A 12 15.83 -35.09 -7.46
N CYS A 13 15.08 -34.48 -6.54
CA CYS A 13 15.46 -34.23 -5.15
C CYS A 13 14.36 -34.77 -4.22
N PRO A 14 14.40 -36.07 -3.85
CA PRO A 14 13.35 -36.69 -3.03
C PRO A 14 13.16 -36.09 -1.65
N THR A 15 14.15 -35.39 -1.12
CA THR A 15 14.09 -34.71 0.18
C THR A 15 13.44 -33.34 0.14
N LEU A 16 13.17 -32.78 -1.05
CA LEU A 16 12.44 -31.52 -1.20
C LEU A 16 11.00 -31.72 -0.72
N ASP A 17 10.58 -31.02 0.33
CA ASP A 17 9.27 -31.19 0.97
C ASP A 17 8.51 -29.87 1.16
N SER A 18 9.08 -28.74 0.77
CA SER A 18 8.54 -27.42 1.07
C SER A 18 8.51 -26.54 -0.18
N LEU A 19 7.55 -25.66 -0.22
CA LEU A 19 7.37 -24.65 -1.27
C LEU A 19 6.99 -23.32 -0.63
N ASP A 20 7.85 -22.33 -0.79
CA ASP A 20 7.51 -20.96 -0.51
C ASP A 20 6.79 -20.36 -1.75
N ILE A 21 5.60 -19.86 -1.54
CA ILE A 21 4.78 -19.23 -2.58
C ILE A 21 4.90 -17.70 -2.59
N GLY A 22 5.75 -17.14 -1.71
CA GLY A 22 5.99 -15.71 -1.58
C GLY A 22 4.89 -14.96 -0.85
N GLY A 23 4.85 -13.65 -1.07
CA GLY A 23 3.89 -12.72 -0.48
C GLY A 23 2.93 -12.13 -1.49
N GLY A 24 2.61 -10.85 -1.30
CA GLY A 24 1.73 -10.10 -2.20
C GLY A 24 0.25 -10.32 -1.94
N PHE A 25 -0.13 -10.73 -0.73
CA PHE A 25 -1.53 -10.79 -0.33
C PHE A 25 -2.11 -9.37 -0.35
N PRO A 26 -3.32 -9.18 -0.90
CA PRO A 26 -3.97 -7.88 -0.93
C PRO A 26 -4.10 -7.27 0.47
N ILE A 27 -3.85 -5.98 0.56
CA ILE A 27 -4.00 -5.20 1.80
C ILE A 27 -5.01 -4.10 1.58
N GLN A 28 -5.65 -3.66 2.66
CA GLN A 28 -6.60 -2.56 2.61
C GLN A 28 -5.86 -1.23 2.36
N THR A 29 -6.11 -0.63 1.19
CA THR A 29 -5.52 0.65 0.77
C THR A 29 -6.57 1.76 0.59
N TYR A 30 -7.85 1.45 0.80
CA TYR A 30 -8.98 2.38 0.77
C TYR A 30 -10.12 1.84 1.66
N LEU A 31 -11.03 2.71 2.09
CA LEU A 31 -12.01 2.39 3.15
C LEU A 31 -13.04 1.32 2.76
N ASP A 32 -13.42 1.25 1.50
CA ASP A 32 -14.38 0.29 0.97
C ASP A 32 -13.71 -0.96 0.37
N PHE A 33 -12.46 -1.24 0.74
CA PHE A 33 -11.75 -2.43 0.31
C PHE A 33 -12.38 -3.68 0.94
N GLU A 34 -12.81 -4.59 0.07
CA GLU A 34 -13.29 -5.92 0.43
C GLU A 34 -12.51 -6.97 -0.37
N TYR A 35 -12.09 -8.02 0.29
CA TYR A 35 -11.38 -9.12 -0.36
C TYR A 35 -11.68 -10.45 0.34
N ASP A 36 -12.02 -11.47 -0.45
CA ASP A 36 -12.29 -12.82 0.06
C ASP A 36 -11.00 -13.62 0.19
N TYR A 37 -10.35 -13.47 1.35
CA TYR A 37 -9.11 -14.18 1.68
C TYR A 37 -9.30 -15.68 1.83
N GLU A 38 -10.47 -16.12 2.29
CA GLU A 38 -10.78 -17.53 2.46
C GLU A 38 -10.85 -18.22 1.10
N TYR A 39 -11.61 -17.65 0.18
CA TYR A 39 -11.66 -18.12 -1.21
C TYR A 39 -10.28 -18.15 -1.88
N MET A 40 -9.49 -17.10 -1.72
CA MET A 40 -8.13 -17.05 -2.27
C MET A 40 -7.26 -18.20 -1.72
N ALA A 41 -7.29 -18.43 -0.40
CA ALA A 41 -6.50 -19.48 0.24
C ALA A 41 -6.96 -20.87 -0.22
N GLU A 42 -8.27 -21.11 -0.30
CA GLU A 42 -8.84 -22.34 -0.81
C GLU A 42 -8.43 -22.64 -2.26
N GLU A 43 -8.48 -21.63 -3.13
CA GLU A 43 -8.06 -21.75 -4.51
C GLU A 43 -6.56 -22.07 -4.64
N ILE A 44 -5.71 -21.38 -3.88
CA ILE A 44 -4.25 -21.66 -3.87
C ILE A 44 -3.99 -23.11 -3.46
N VAL A 45 -4.56 -23.54 -2.33
CA VAL A 45 -4.34 -24.91 -1.81
C VAL A 45 -4.92 -25.96 -2.78
N SER A 46 -6.11 -25.73 -3.32
CA SER A 46 -6.74 -26.64 -4.27
C SER A 46 -5.91 -26.80 -5.54
N GLN A 47 -5.34 -25.72 -6.08
CA GLN A 47 -4.46 -25.76 -7.25
C GLN A 47 -3.14 -26.50 -6.95
N ILE A 48 -2.55 -26.30 -5.79
CA ILE A 48 -1.35 -27.03 -5.38
C ILE A 48 -1.63 -28.53 -5.33
N LYS A 49 -2.71 -28.95 -4.66
CA LYS A 49 -3.14 -30.34 -4.58
C LYS A 49 -3.38 -30.98 -5.94
N LEU A 50 -4.12 -30.26 -6.78
CA LEU A 50 -4.43 -30.73 -8.14
C LEU A 50 -3.16 -31.00 -8.95
N ILE A 51 -2.24 -30.04 -8.97
CA ILE A 51 -1.00 -30.14 -9.77
C ILE A 51 -0.09 -31.22 -9.22
N CYS A 52 0.08 -31.33 -7.90
CA CYS A 52 0.89 -32.39 -7.27
C CYS A 52 0.32 -33.78 -7.60
N ASN A 53 -1.00 -33.95 -7.51
CA ASN A 53 -1.66 -35.20 -7.84
C ASN A 53 -1.46 -35.57 -9.33
N GLN A 54 -1.66 -34.62 -10.25
CA GLN A 54 -1.42 -34.85 -11.69
C GLN A 54 0.02 -35.26 -12.01
N ASN A 55 0.99 -34.81 -11.23
CA ASN A 55 2.42 -35.16 -11.40
C ASN A 55 2.86 -36.38 -10.59
N GLY A 56 1.98 -36.95 -9.76
CA GLY A 56 2.29 -38.10 -8.92
C GLY A 56 3.33 -37.83 -7.85
N VAL A 57 3.39 -36.59 -7.33
CA VAL A 57 4.29 -36.17 -6.26
C VAL A 57 3.52 -35.78 -5.00
N PRO A 58 4.09 -35.94 -3.79
CA PRO A 58 3.44 -35.50 -2.55
C PRO A 58 3.31 -33.98 -2.52
N GLU A 59 2.29 -33.51 -1.83
CA GLU A 59 2.07 -32.09 -1.58
C GLU A 59 3.18 -31.50 -0.69
N PRO A 60 3.65 -30.28 -0.95
CA PRO A 60 4.66 -29.63 -0.11
C PRO A 60 4.06 -29.05 1.18
N HIS A 61 4.90 -28.82 2.17
CA HIS A 61 4.64 -27.81 3.19
C HIS A 61 4.67 -26.42 2.53
N ILE A 62 3.64 -25.62 2.76
CA ILE A 62 3.51 -24.31 2.14
C ILE A 62 4.03 -23.24 3.10
N PHE A 63 4.93 -22.41 2.63
CA PHE A 63 5.38 -21.19 3.29
C PHE A 63 4.88 -19.97 2.52
N THR A 64 4.64 -18.90 3.26
CA THR A 64 4.17 -17.63 2.71
C THR A 64 4.93 -16.47 3.35
N GLU A 65 5.11 -15.38 2.60
CA GLU A 65 5.84 -14.17 3.03
C GLU A 65 4.94 -12.93 2.98
N PHE A 66 3.72 -13.01 3.47
CA PHE A 66 2.74 -11.92 3.42
C PHE A 66 2.93 -10.87 4.54
N GLY A 67 4.14 -10.32 4.66
CA GLY A 67 4.49 -9.35 5.70
C GLY A 67 3.61 -8.12 5.72
N SER A 68 3.37 -7.48 4.58
CA SER A 68 2.49 -6.30 4.48
C SER A 68 1.06 -6.57 4.97
N TYR A 69 0.49 -7.73 4.65
CA TYR A 69 -0.81 -8.15 5.16
C TYR A 69 -0.81 -8.26 6.69
N THR A 70 0.28 -8.79 7.27
CA THR A 70 0.38 -9.02 8.71
C THR A 70 0.57 -7.73 9.51
N VAL A 71 1.39 -6.78 9.01
CA VAL A 71 1.79 -5.61 9.79
C VAL A 71 1.30 -4.28 9.21
N GLY A 72 0.70 -4.27 8.03
CA GLY A 72 0.28 -3.03 7.37
C GLY A 72 -0.61 -2.15 8.25
N GLU A 73 -1.62 -2.74 8.89
CA GLU A 73 -2.58 -2.02 9.73
C GLU A 73 -1.98 -1.45 11.04
N SER A 74 -0.78 -1.86 11.42
CA SER A 74 -0.14 -1.45 12.68
C SER A 74 0.48 -0.06 12.63
N GLY A 75 0.62 0.56 11.45
CA GLY A 75 1.31 1.84 11.26
C GLY A 75 0.44 2.94 10.69
N ALA A 76 0.73 4.16 11.09
CA ALA A 76 0.17 5.38 10.51
C ALA A 76 1.25 6.47 10.48
N MET A 77 1.15 7.38 9.49
CA MET A 77 1.98 8.57 9.39
C MET A 77 1.10 9.81 9.48
N LEU A 78 1.48 10.74 10.35
CA LEU A 78 0.80 12.01 10.53
C LEU A 78 1.69 13.15 10.05
N TYR A 79 1.09 14.08 9.31
CA TYR A 79 1.77 15.28 8.81
C TYR A 79 1.00 16.53 9.19
N SER A 80 1.73 17.62 9.45
CA SER A 80 1.18 18.96 9.50
C SER A 80 1.19 19.58 8.11
N ILE A 81 0.14 20.32 7.75
CA ILE A 81 0.18 21.21 6.61
C ILE A 81 0.84 22.52 7.06
N VAL A 82 2.04 22.77 6.54
CA VAL A 82 2.85 23.93 6.96
C VAL A 82 2.67 25.16 6.09
N ASN A 83 2.18 24.96 4.86
CA ASN A 83 1.95 26.06 3.92
C ASN A 83 0.97 25.64 2.83
N GLN A 84 0.31 26.62 2.24
CA GLN A 84 -0.52 26.43 1.06
C GLN A 84 -0.02 27.36 -0.06
N LYS A 85 0.12 26.82 -1.27
CA LYS A 85 0.57 27.55 -2.46
C LYS A 85 -0.44 27.41 -3.58
N LYS A 86 -0.96 28.53 -4.05
CA LYS A 86 -1.72 28.58 -5.30
C LYS A 86 -0.77 28.69 -6.48
N GLN A 87 -0.66 27.63 -7.28
CA GLN A 87 0.21 27.60 -8.45
C GLN A 87 -0.44 28.33 -9.64
N ASN A 88 -1.74 28.12 -9.83
CA ASN A 88 -2.57 28.75 -10.85
C ASN A 88 -4.05 28.65 -10.43
N ASP A 89 -5.00 29.00 -11.30
CA ASP A 89 -6.42 28.99 -10.95
C ASP A 89 -7.02 27.59 -10.76
N ARG A 90 -6.29 26.52 -11.07
CA ARG A 90 -6.75 25.13 -10.98
C ARG A 90 -5.95 24.28 -10.01
N GLU A 91 -4.78 24.76 -9.58
CA GLU A 91 -3.83 23.99 -8.80
C GLU A 91 -3.50 24.70 -7.48
N LEU A 92 -4.02 24.13 -6.42
CA LEU A 92 -3.72 24.49 -5.05
C LEU A 92 -2.88 23.39 -4.43
N TRP A 93 -1.82 23.74 -3.75
CA TRP A 93 -0.85 22.83 -3.15
C TRP A 93 -0.76 23.05 -1.66
N ASP A 94 -1.00 21.99 -0.89
CA ASP A 94 -0.74 21.94 0.54
C ASP A 94 0.61 21.26 0.78
N MET A 95 1.50 21.96 1.46
CA MET A 95 2.86 21.49 1.73
C MET A 95 2.90 20.84 3.12
N ILE A 96 3.33 19.58 3.17
CA ILE A 96 3.50 18.85 4.43
C ILE A 96 4.83 19.21 5.09
N ASP A 97 4.97 18.92 6.40
CA ASP A 97 6.19 19.11 7.18
C ASP A 97 7.25 18.00 6.98
N SER A 98 7.12 17.21 5.91
CA SER A 98 7.99 16.07 5.61
C SER A 98 8.17 15.89 4.11
N SER A 99 8.69 14.75 3.69
CA SER A 99 8.86 14.35 2.29
C SER A 99 8.20 13.01 2.01
N PHE A 100 7.39 12.94 0.94
CA PHE A 100 6.82 11.68 0.46
C PHE A 100 7.89 10.73 -0.07
N MET A 101 9.03 11.26 -0.54
CA MET A 101 10.14 10.46 -1.04
C MET A 101 10.76 9.59 0.07
N THR A 102 10.76 10.07 1.32
CA THR A 102 11.39 9.38 2.45
C THR A 102 10.40 8.67 3.36
N THR A 103 9.18 9.20 3.50
CA THR A 103 8.20 8.67 4.46
C THR A 103 7.08 7.87 3.83
N LEU A 104 6.92 7.95 2.50
CA LEU A 104 5.94 7.20 1.70
C LEU A 104 6.57 6.71 0.38
N PRO A 105 7.69 5.99 0.42
CA PRO A 105 8.41 5.63 -0.81
C PRO A 105 7.57 4.83 -1.80
N ASP A 106 6.65 4.00 -1.34
CA ASP A 106 5.83 3.18 -2.23
C ASP A 106 4.80 3.97 -3.03
N THR A 107 4.48 5.21 -2.65
CA THR A 107 3.58 6.06 -3.44
C THR A 107 4.21 6.43 -4.78
N TRP A 108 5.47 6.82 -4.79
CA TRP A 108 6.18 7.19 -6.01
C TRP A 108 6.83 5.98 -6.72
N ALA A 109 7.29 4.97 -5.95
CA ALA A 109 7.97 3.81 -6.53
C ALA A 109 7.02 2.85 -7.26
N ILE A 110 5.83 2.61 -6.70
CA ILE A 110 4.89 1.60 -7.22
C ILE A 110 3.43 2.08 -7.28
N ASN A 111 3.20 3.39 -7.12
CA ASN A 111 1.85 4.00 -7.05
C ASN A 111 0.96 3.35 -5.96
N GLN A 112 1.54 2.97 -4.83
CA GLN A 112 0.79 2.42 -3.71
C GLN A 112 -0.12 3.49 -3.13
N ARG A 113 -1.40 3.17 -2.97
CA ARG A 113 -2.36 4.01 -2.25
C ARG A 113 -2.40 3.61 -0.78
N TYR A 114 -2.77 4.59 0.04
CA TYR A 114 -3.02 4.40 1.46
C TYR A 114 -4.38 5.00 1.83
N ILE A 115 -4.96 4.53 2.91
CA ILE A 115 -6.11 5.20 3.52
C ILE A 115 -5.63 6.57 3.99
N PHE A 116 -6.26 7.61 3.49
CA PHE A 116 -5.90 8.99 3.74
C PHE A 116 -7.09 9.77 4.28
N MET A 117 -6.87 10.62 5.29
CA MET A 117 -7.90 11.50 5.81
C MET A 117 -7.33 12.73 6.53
N ALA A 118 -8.12 13.79 6.60
CA ALA A 118 -7.87 14.86 7.57
C ALA A 118 -8.04 14.33 9.00
N ILE A 119 -7.18 14.78 9.92
CA ILE A 119 -7.22 14.38 11.35
C ILE A 119 -8.03 15.38 12.17
N ASN A 120 -8.12 16.60 11.72
CA ASN A 120 -8.88 17.67 12.37
C ASN A 120 -9.65 18.52 11.35
N ASN A 121 -10.35 19.54 11.84
CA ASN A 121 -11.08 20.53 11.03
C ASN A 121 -12.20 19.92 10.15
N TRP A 122 -12.78 18.81 10.57
CA TRP A 122 -13.78 18.05 9.78
C TRP A 122 -15.09 18.81 9.53
N ASP A 123 -15.34 19.86 10.31
CA ASP A 123 -16.49 20.77 10.19
C ASP A 123 -16.32 21.88 9.15
N SER A 124 -15.11 22.03 8.59
CA SER A 124 -14.79 23.04 7.57
C SER A 124 -15.30 22.62 6.18
N GLU A 125 -15.45 23.59 5.28
CA GLU A 125 -15.61 23.29 3.86
C GLU A 125 -14.36 22.60 3.31
N TYR A 126 -14.55 21.67 2.39
CA TYR A 126 -13.45 20.97 1.74
C TYR A 126 -13.12 21.59 0.39
N GLU A 127 -11.84 21.61 0.06
CA GLU A 127 -11.34 22.05 -1.24
C GLU A 127 -10.38 21.01 -1.84
N ARG A 128 -10.24 21.08 -3.15
CA ARG A 128 -9.36 20.19 -3.91
C ARG A 128 -7.94 20.71 -3.84
N VAL A 129 -7.01 19.90 -3.35
CA VAL A 129 -5.60 20.24 -3.21
C VAL A 129 -4.70 19.14 -3.73
N ASN A 130 -3.48 19.50 -4.10
CA ASN A 130 -2.37 18.56 -4.26
C ASN A 130 -1.51 18.60 -2.99
N LEU A 131 -0.85 17.49 -2.66
CA LEU A 131 0.04 17.41 -1.51
C LEU A 131 1.49 17.39 -1.99
N GLY A 132 2.30 18.32 -1.50
CA GLY A 132 3.74 18.41 -1.79
C GLY A 132 4.58 18.26 -0.55
N GLY A 133 5.77 17.66 -0.71
CA GLY A 133 6.78 17.58 0.34
C GLY A 133 7.74 18.77 0.35
N LEU A 134 8.72 18.74 1.26
CA LEU A 134 9.65 19.84 1.49
C LEU A 134 10.92 19.79 0.65
N THR A 135 11.16 18.72 -0.09
CA THR A 135 12.39 18.57 -0.86
C THR A 135 12.33 19.28 -2.22
N CYS A 136 13.47 19.42 -2.87
CA CYS A 136 13.55 19.96 -4.23
C CYS A 136 13.32 18.89 -5.32
N ASP A 137 13.03 17.65 -4.93
CA ASP A 137 12.75 16.58 -5.90
C ASP A 137 11.39 16.82 -6.57
N SER A 138 11.35 16.70 -7.89
CA SER A 138 10.13 16.93 -8.68
C SER A 138 9.03 15.89 -8.42
N GLU A 139 9.40 14.73 -7.88
CA GLU A 139 8.49 13.65 -7.53
C GLU A 139 8.05 13.69 -6.04
N ASP A 140 8.49 14.69 -5.27
CA ASP A 140 8.12 14.83 -3.87
C ASP A 140 6.71 15.38 -3.69
N PHE A 141 5.75 14.61 -4.18
CA PHE A 141 4.31 14.87 -4.03
C PHE A 141 3.52 13.56 -3.96
N TYR A 142 2.33 13.61 -3.41
CA TYR A 142 1.45 12.45 -3.36
C TYR A 142 0.82 12.21 -4.75
N ASN A 143 1.21 11.13 -5.41
CA ASN A 143 0.88 10.83 -6.81
C ASN A 143 0.11 9.52 -7.02
N ALA A 144 -0.40 8.91 -5.97
CA ALA A 144 -1.03 7.59 -6.05
C ALA A 144 -2.55 7.61 -6.34
N GLU A 145 -3.16 8.78 -6.58
CA GLU A 145 -4.57 8.86 -6.90
C GLU A 145 -4.88 8.44 -8.35
N VAL A 146 -5.95 7.66 -8.52
CA VAL A 146 -6.26 6.98 -9.81
C VAL A 146 -6.52 7.94 -10.97
N HIS A 147 -7.14 9.10 -10.70
CA HIS A 147 -7.58 10.03 -11.75
C HIS A 147 -6.93 11.40 -11.70
N SER A 148 -6.37 11.76 -10.58
CA SER A 148 -5.62 12.99 -10.39
C SER A 148 -4.83 12.87 -9.09
N ASN A 149 -3.67 13.50 -9.02
CA ASN A 149 -2.86 13.53 -7.80
C ASN A 149 -3.42 14.49 -6.73
N ALA A 150 -4.67 14.88 -6.85
CA ALA A 150 -5.35 15.79 -5.94
C ALA A 150 -6.29 15.04 -5.01
N VAL A 151 -6.36 15.53 -3.78
CA VAL A 151 -7.23 15.06 -2.70
C VAL A 151 -8.16 16.19 -2.25
N PHE A 152 -9.16 15.86 -1.42
CA PHE A 152 -10.02 16.85 -0.80
C PHE A 152 -9.67 16.99 0.67
N LEU A 153 -9.34 18.20 1.09
CA LEU A 153 -9.01 18.53 2.48
C LEU A 153 -9.85 19.71 2.97
N PRO A 154 -10.03 19.85 4.31
CA PRO A 154 -10.57 21.06 4.89
C PRO A 154 -9.80 22.29 4.42
N LYS A 155 -10.51 23.37 4.09
CA LYS A 155 -9.86 24.64 3.73
C LYS A 155 -8.97 25.13 4.84
N MET A 156 -7.78 25.57 4.48
CA MET A 156 -6.87 26.21 5.42
C MET A 156 -7.41 27.55 5.90
N GLU A 157 -7.42 27.74 7.21
CA GLU A 157 -7.82 28.98 7.87
C GLU A 157 -6.62 29.57 8.63
N LEU A 158 -6.45 30.88 8.55
CA LEU A 158 -5.36 31.57 9.21
C LEU A 158 -5.39 31.32 10.72
N GLY A 159 -4.27 30.81 11.29
CA GLY A 159 -4.14 30.53 12.70
C GLY A 159 -4.77 29.19 13.15
N ARG A 160 -5.28 28.39 12.24
CA ARG A 160 -5.79 27.05 12.53
C ARG A 160 -4.88 26.01 11.93
N GLU A 161 -4.30 25.17 12.77
CA GLU A 161 -3.43 24.07 12.33
C GLU A 161 -4.25 22.99 11.64
N GLN A 162 -3.66 22.38 10.60
CA GLN A 162 -4.27 21.26 9.87
C GLN A 162 -3.32 20.07 9.87
N TYR A 163 -3.87 18.92 10.21
CA TYR A 163 -3.18 17.64 10.22
C TYR A 163 -3.86 16.64 9.30
N ILE A 164 -3.04 15.85 8.62
CA ILE A 164 -3.48 14.74 7.77
C ILE A 164 -2.84 13.45 8.22
N GLY A 165 -3.51 12.33 7.97
CA GLY A 165 -3.02 10.99 8.30
C GLY A 165 -3.08 10.06 7.12
N PHE A 166 -2.03 9.27 6.98
CA PHE A 166 -1.98 8.10 6.13
C PHE A 166 -1.94 6.86 7.01
N PHE A 167 -2.77 5.88 6.71
CA PHE A 167 -2.97 4.70 7.54
C PHE A 167 -2.61 3.43 6.78
N HIS A 168 -2.44 2.33 7.52
CA HIS A 168 -1.99 1.03 7.01
C HIS A 168 -0.57 1.08 6.44
N MET A 169 0.31 1.76 7.16
CA MET A 169 1.70 2.04 6.77
C MET A 169 2.73 1.21 7.57
N GLY A 170 2.32 0.14 8.22
CA GLY A 170 3.20 -0.69 9.07
C GLY A 170 4.25 -1.52 8.32
N ALA A 171 4.32 -1.43 6.99
CA ALA A 171 5.29 -2.15 6.18
C ALA A 171 5.95 -1.23 5.16
N TYR A 172 7.29 -1.30 5.02
CA TYR A 172 8.15 -0.66 4.01
C TYR A 172 8.19 0.88 4.00
N GLN A 173 7.48 1.58 4.88
CA GLN A 173 7.38 3.03 4.85
C GLN A 173 8.33 3.73 5.85
N GLU A 174 8.92 3.02 6.79
CA GLU A 174 10.02 3.51 7.60
C GLU A 174 11.35 2.97 7.07
N SER A 175 12.26 3.85 6.76
CA SER A 175 13.63 3.52 6.35
C SER A 175 14.65 4.26 7.21
#